data_7c02065dea98f88df4b6e78b20df7390
#
_entry.id   7c02065dea98f88df4b6e78b20df7390
#
_cell.length_a   1.000
_cell.length_b   1.000
_cell.length_c   1.000
_cell.angle_alpha   90.00
_cell.angle_beta   90.00
_cell.angle_gamma   90.00
#
_symmetry.space_group_name_H-M   'P 1'
#
loop_
_entity.id
_entity.type
_entity.pdbx_description
1 polymer ?
#
loop_
_entity_poly.entity_id
_entity_poly.type
_entity_poly.pdbx_seq_one_letter_code
_entity_poly.pdbx_strand_id
1 'polypeptide(L)'
;MRSDWLQSGTGIALLREEACQVAAAFESIFGDQCVQIGAWGEGQLFRQFARTRRYAVVAARPAPGVDLVSTPEQLAIAPDSIDAVFLPHTLETAEDPHDVLREVDRILRPDGHLVVLGFNPWGWWGLRHYLSRRRFPAGGHRMISEFRLHDWLRLLDYRLDPASFFHFAPPVYRSQVLPEP
;
A
#
# COMPACT_ATOMS: atom_id res chain seq x y z
N MET A 1 -15.87 3.88 -7.00
CA MET A 1 -16.49 2.69 -6.38
C MET A 1 -15.48 1.83 -5.57
N ARG A 2 -14.32 2.36 -5.23
CA ARG A 2 -13.26 1.68 -4.43
C ARG A 2 -13.37 1.92 -2.91
N SER A 3 -14.05 2.97 -2.49
CA SER A 3 -14.00 3.49 -1.12
C SER A 3 -15.05 2.92 -0.17
N ASP A 4 -16.15 2.40 -0.66
CA ASP A 4 -17.32 2.15 0.20
C ASP A 4 -17.08 1.08 1.28
N TRP A 5 -16.28 0.06 1.00
CA TRP A 5 -15.98 -0.96 2.00
C TRP A 5 -14.94 -0.51 3.05
N LEU A 6 -14.02 0.39 2.68
CA LEU A 6 -13.06 0.96 3.64
C LEU A 6 -13.75 1.83 4.69
N GLN A 7 -14.94 2.35 4.40
CA GLN A 7 -15.78 3.08 5.35
C GLN A 7 -16.59 2.16 6.26
N SER A 8 -16.60 0.84 6.00
CA SER A 8 -17.21 -0.13 6.92
C SER A 8 -16.39 -0.29 8.19
N GLY A 9 -17.01 -0.80 9.27
CA GLY A 9 -16.29 -1.04 10.52
C GLY A 9 -15.05 -1.92 10.36
N THR A 10 -15.09 -2.92 9.48
CA THR A 10 -13.95 -3.79 9.16
C THR A 10 -12.86 -3.02 8.39
N GLY A 11 -13.24 -2.16 7.44
CA GLY A 11 -12.30 -1.34 6.69
C GLY A 11 -11.61 -0.30 7.57
N ILE A 12 -12.36 0.36 8.46
CA ILE A 12 -11.81 1.32 9.43
C ILE A 12 -10.82 0.62 10.39
N ALA A 13 -11.16 -0.59 10.88
CA ALA A 13 -10.27 -1.35 11.74
C ALA A 13 -8.96 -1.73 11.01
N LEU A 14 -9.06 -2.16 9.75
CA LEU A 14 -7.91 -2.44 8.91
C LEU A 14 -7.03 -1.19 8.73
N LEU A 15 -7.61 -0.07 8.31
CA LEU A 15 -6.87 1.18 8.10
C LEU A 15 -6.16 1.67 9.37
N ARG A 16 -6.72 1.45 10.56
CA ARG A 16 -6.07 1.79 11.83
C ARG A 16 -4.83 0.93 12.09
N GLU A 17 -4.93 -0.37 11.84
CA GLU A 17 -3.77 -1.26 11.99
C GLU A 17 -2.70 -0.98 10.95
N GLU A 18 -3.08 -0.77 9.70
CA GLU A 18 -2.16 -0.34 8.64
C GLU A 18 -1.45 0.96 9.02
N ALA A 19 -2.18 1.94 9.56
CA ALA A 19 -1.62 3.20 10.01
C ALA A 19 -0.54 2.99 11.11
N CYS A 20 -0.78 2.09 12.06
CA CYS A 20 0.22 1.77 13.09
C CYS A 20 1.49 1.13 12.50
N GLN A 21 1.34 0.19 11.56
CA GLN A 21 2.47 -0.48 10.93
C GLN A 21 3.25 0.49 10.02
N VAL A 22 2.56 1.32 9.25
CA VAL A 22 3.19 2.35 8.42
C VAL A 22 3.92 3.37 9.27
N ALA A 23 3.33 3.81 10.40
CA ALA A 23 4.00 4.71 11.34
C ALA A 23 5.32 4.13 11.83
N ALA A 24 5.33 2.85 12.24
CA ALA A 24 6.54 2.16 12.68
C ALA A 24 7.58 2.04 11.55
N ALA A 25 7.16 1.68 10.34
CA ALA A 25 8.06 1.59 9.19
C ALA A 25 8.70 2.95 8.83
N PHE A 26 7.96 4.05 8.96
CA PHE A 26 8.47 5.38 8.69
C PHE A 26 9.34 5.98 9.80
N GLU A 27 9.43 5.36 10.98
CA GLU A 27 10.24 5.90 12.08
C GLU A 27 11.72 6.11 11.75
N SER A 28 12.28 5.24 10.92
CA SER A 28 13.69 5.28 10.50
C SER A 28 13.92 5.92 9.12
N ILE A 29 12.85 6.33 8.42
CA ILE A 29 12.94 6.86 7.05
C ILE A 29 12.92 8.38 7.06
N PHE A 30 14.03 8.98 6.71
CA PHE A 30 14.22 10.43 6.61
C PHE A 30 14.63 10.81 5.20
N GLY A 31 14.41 12.05 4.82
CA GLY A 31 14.84 12.56 3.52
C GLY A 31 14.08 13.81 3.10
N ASP A 32 14.25 14.19 1.86
CA ASP A 32 13.58 15.34 1.28
C ASP A 32 12.21 14.97 0.69
N GLN A 33 12.11 13.80 0.03
CA GLN A 33 10.94 13.46 -0.76
C GLN A 33 10.47 12.02 -0.51
N CYS A 34 9.19 11.89 -0.17
CA CYS A 34 8.48 10.61 -0.14
C CYS A 34 7.35 10.62 -1.16
N VAL A 35 7.18 9.54 -1.89
CA VAL A 35 6.10 9.37 -2.86
C VAL A 35 5.27 8.15 -2.50
N GLN A 36 3.98 8.36 -2.23
CA GLN A 36 2.99 7.29 -2.18
C GLN A 36 2.47 7.03 -3.59
N ILE A 37 2.56 5.81 -4.07
CA ILE A 37 2.00 5.40 -5.35
C ILE A 37 0.76 4.55 -5.09
N GLY A 38 -0.38 5.05 -5.54
CA GLY A 38 -1.70 4.48 -5.29
C GLY A 38 -2.48 5.23 -4.21
N ALA A 39 -3.75 5.51 -4.52
CA ALA A 39 -4.70 6.08 -3.57
C ALA A 39 -5.33 4.95 -2.74
N TRP A 40 -5.02 4.88 -1.45
CA TRP A 40 -5.56 3.93 -0.50
C TRP A 40 -6.06 4.66 0.75
N GLY A 41 -7.25 4.31 1.21
CA GLY A 41 -7.91 5.04 2.29
C GLY A 41 -8.39 6.43 1.83
N GLU A 42 -8.50 7.36 2.77
CA GLU A 42 -8.72 8.77 2.47
C GLU A 42 -7.37 9.40 2.16
N GLY A 43 -7.18 9.77 0.91
CA GLY A 43 -6.04 10.28 0.17
C GLY A 43 -4.76 10.72 0.88
N GLN A 44 -4.80 11.13 2.15
CA GLN A 44 -3.62 11.61 2.87
C GLN A 44 -3.43 10.97 4.25
N LEU A 45 -4.09 9.82 4.48
CA LEU A 45 -4.04 9.13 5.78
C LEU A 45 -2.61 8.89 6.28
N PHE A 46 -1.72 8.51 5.40
CA PHE A 46 -0.34 8.12 5.76
C PHE A 46 0.65 9.28 5.75
N ARG A 47 0.30 10.43 5.17
CA ARG A 47 1.16 11.63 5.12
C ARG A 47 1.67 12.06 6.49
N GLN A 48 0.85 11.95 7.51
CA GLN A 48 1.19 12.35 8.88
C GLN A 48 2.33 11.54 9.51
N PHE A 49 2.64 10.37 8.98
CA PHE A 49 3.70 9.48 9.49
C PHE A 49 5.04 9.71 8.79
N ALA A 50 5.03 10.32 7.59
CA ALA A 50 6.25 10.58 6.85
C ALA A 50 7.13 11.61 7.57
N ARG A 51 8.42 11.30 7.68
CA ARG A 51 9.44 12.18 8.26
C ARG A 51 10.29 12.86 7.19
N THR A 52 9.85 12.81 5.95
CA THR A 52 10.42 13.54 4.83
C THR A 52 9.85 14.95 4.75
N ARG A 53 10.59 15.87 4.16
CA ARG A 53 10.17 17.28 4.03
C ARG A 53 8.95 17.46 3.13
N ARG A 54 8.80 16.58 2.13
CA ARG A 54 7.70 16.58 1.19
C ARG A 54 7.13 15.17 1.07
N TYR A 55 5.83 15.11 0.92
CA TYR A 55 5.10 13.87 0.68
C TYR A 55 4.08 14.12 -0.43
N ALA A 56 4.13 13.32 -1.48
CA ALA A 56 3.20 13.40 -2.60
C ALA A 56 2.49 12.06 -2.82
N VAL A 57 1.21 12.15 -3.20
CA VAL A 57 0.40 10.98 -3.60
C VAL A 57 0.24 10.98 -5.10
N VAL A 58 0.66 9.89 -5.73
CA VAL A 58 0.52 9.65 -7.16
C VAL A 58 -0.51 8.55 -7.39
N ALA A 59 -1.43 8.74 -8.31
CA ALA A 59 -2.41 7.73 -8.68
C ALA A 59 -2.76 7.81 -10.18
N ALA A 60 -3.23 6.69 -10.74
CA ALA A 60 -3.60 6.61 -12.16
C ALA A 60 -4.85 7.45 -12.53
N ARG A 61 -5.59 7.94 -11.54
CA ARG A 61 -6.80 8.75 -11.75
C ARG A 61 -6.87 9.87 -10.71
N PRO A 62 -7.42 11.03 -11.08
CA PRO A 62 -7.64 12.10 -10.13
C PRO A 62 -8.61 11.66 -9.03
N ALA A 63 -8.27 11.98 -7.78
CA ALA A 63 -9.10 11.75 -6.60
C ALA A 63 -8.72 12.78 -5.51
N PRO A 64 -9.58 13.00 -4.51
CA PRO A 64 -9.22 13.85 -3.37
C PRO A 64 -7.93 13.36 -2.72
N GLY A 65 -6.97 14.28 -2.50
CA GLY A 65 -5.68 13.99 -1.90
C GLY A 65 -4.62 13.39 -2.84
N VAL A 66 -4.89 13.28 -4.14
CA VAL A 66 -3.90 12.94 -5.16
C VAL A 66 -3.22 14.21 -5.66
N ASP A 67 -1.90 14.25 -5.54
CA ASP A 67 -1.08 15.41 -5.92
C ASP A 67 -0.62 15.33 -7.40
N LEU A 68 -0.43 14.11 -7.92
CA LEU A 68 0.01 13.89 -9.30
C LEU A 68 -0.76 12.71 -9.93
N VAL A 69 -1.24 12.90 -11.16
CA VAL A 69 -1.88 11.83 -11.93
C VAL A 69 -0.87 11.21 -12.89
N SER A 70 -0.53 9.95 -12.64
CA SER A 70 0.39 9.15 -13.47
C SER A 70 0.12 7.67 -13.26
N THR A 71 0.38 6.83 -14.25
CA THR A 71 0.29 5.38 -14.09
C THR A 71 1.44 4.87 -13.22
N PRO A 72 1.21 3.88 -12.37
CA PRO A 72 2.27 3.32 -11.52
C PRO A 72 3.45 2.73 -12.31
N GLU A 73 3.19 2.27 -13.52
CA GLU A 73 4.16 1.66 -14.42
C GLU A 73 5.00 2.70 -15.19
N GLN A 74 4.57 3.98 -15.19
CA GLN A 74 5.27 5.09 -15.89
C GLN A 74 5.04 6.38 -15.13
N LEU A 75 5.97 6.73 -14.25
CA LEU A 75 5.86 7.89 -13.39
C LEU A 75 6.53 9.11 -14.03
N ALA A 76 5.83 10.24 -14.01
CA ALA A 76 6.39 11.53 -14.46
C ALA A 76 7.34 12.13 -13.39
N ILE A 77 8.30 11.31 -12.91
CA ILE A 77 9.27 11.63 -11.86
C ILE A 77 10.67 11.35 -12.41
N ALA A 78 11.63 12.21 -12.09
CA ALA A 78 13.03 12.04 -12.51
C ALA A 78 13.66 10.79 -11.87
N PRO A 79 14.62 10.12 -12.53
CA PRO A 79 15.35 9.03 -11.92
C PRO A 79 16.18 9.53 -10.71
N ASP A 80 16.48 8.63 -9.79
CA ASP A 80 17.34 8.85 -8.61
C ASP A 80 16.98 10.12 -7.81
N SER A 81 15.68 10.43 -7.69
CA SER A 81 15.23 11.71 -7.11
C SER A 81 14.41 11.57 -5.83
N ILE A 82 13.97 10.35 -5.46
CA ILE A 82 13.07 10.08 -4.36
C ILE A 82 13.82 9.33 -3.25
N ASP A 83 13.67 9.77 -1.99
CA ASP A 83 14.30 9.14 -0.84
C ASP A 83 13.47 7.98 -0.28
N ALA A 84 12.13 8.06 -0.42
CA ALA A 84 11.24 7.00 0.03
C ALA A 84 10.05 6.82 -0.92
N VAL A 85 9.71 5.57 -1.21
CA VAL A 85 8.50 5.19 -1.95
C VAL A 85 7.62 4.31 -1.07
N PHE A 86 6.32 4.59 -1.06
CA PHE A 86 5.32 3.81 -0.35
C PHE A 86 4.27 3.26 -1.33
N LEU A 87 4.06 1.95 -1.30
CA LEU A 87 3.12 1.22 -2.15
C LEU A 87 1.97 0.63 -1.31
N PRO A 88 0.91 1.38 -0.98
CA PRO A 88 -0.24 0.83 -0.27
C PRO A 88 -1.13 0.04 -1.22
N HIS A 89 -1.06 -1.28 -1.20
CA HIS A 89 -1.85 -2.21 -2.03
C HIS A 89 -1.78 -1.91 -3.54
N THR A 90 -0.73 -1.25 -3.98
CA THR A 90 -0.55 -0.84 -5.36
C THR A 90 -0.25 -2.02 -6.26
N LEU A 91 0.62 -2.92 -5.80
CA LEU A 91 1.05 -4.08 -6.59
C LEU A 91 -0.08 -5.07 -6.88
N GLU A 92 -1.08 -5.16 -5.98
CA GLU A 92 -2.24 -6.03 -6.20
C GLU A 92 -3.23 -5.48 -7.22
N THR A 93 -3.17 -4.17 -7.46
CA THR A 93 -4.08 -3.46 -8.37
C THR A 93 -3.44 -3.06 -9.70
N ALA A 94 -2.13 -3.15 -9.81
CA ALA A 94 -1.37 -2.88 -11.02
C ALA A 94 -1.63 -3.96 -12.10
N GLU A 95 -1.55 -3.56 -13.36
CA GLU A 95 -1.62 -4.50 -14.49
C GLU A 95 -0.38 -5.37 -14.52
N ASP A 96 0.80 -4.78 -14.41
CA ASP A 96 2.07 -5.48 -14.24
C ASP A 96 2.83 -4.97 -12.99
N PRO A 97 2.85 -5.76 -11.89
CA PRO A 97 3.61 -5.40 -10.70
C PRO A 97 5.12 -5.31 -10.90
N HIS A 98 5.68 -6.02 -11.89
CA HIS A 98 7.11 -5.96 -12.16
C HIS A 98 7.48 -4.62 -12.79
N ASP A 99 6.66 -4.10 -13.69
CA ASP A 99 6.90 -2.79 -14.29
C ASP A 99 6.77 -1.67 -13.25
N VAL A 100 5.83 -1.80 -12.30
CA VAL A 100 5.75 -0.90 -11.14
C VAL A 100 7.04 -0.93 -10.33
N LEU A 101 7.56 -2.11 -10.00
CA LEU A 101 8.79 -2.23 -9.20
C LEU A 101 10.02 -1.69 -9.94
N ARG A 102 10.14 -1.91 -11.25
CA ARG A 102 11.21 -1.32 -12.08
C ARG A 102 11.12 0.20 -12.12
N GLU A 103 9.90 0.73 -12.21
CA GLU A 103 9.68 2.16 -12.24
C GLU A 103 9.97 2.80 -10.87
N VAL A 104 9.64 2.11 -9.78
CA VAL A 104 10.04 2.49 -8.42
C VAL A 104 11.54 2.50 -8.28
N ASP A 105 12.22 1.45 -8.74
CA ASP A 105 13.68 1.34 -8.72
C ASP A 105 14.33 2.48 -9.50
N ARG A 106 13.78 2.84 -10.65
CA ARG A 106 14.28 3.96 -11.47
C ARG A 106 14.22 5.32 -10.76
N ILE A 107 13.15 5.60 -10.02
CA ILE A 107 12.96 6.90 -9.36
C ILE A 107 13.60 6.99 -7.98
N LEU A 108 13.80 5.85 -7.33
CA LEU A 108 14.36 5.76 -6.00
C LEU A 108 15.87 6.01 -6.05
N ARG A 109 16.40 6.72 -5.07
CA ARG A 109 17.85 6.88 -4.89
C ARG A 109 18.49 5.56 -4.47
N PRO A 110 19.80 5.36 -4.73
CA PRO A 110 20.49 4.12 -4.35
C PRO A 110 20.46 3.79 -2.85
N ASP A 111 20.31 4.80 -2.00
CA ASP A 111 20.14 4.69 -0.54
C ASP A 111 18.69 4.90 -0.09
N GLY A 112 17.75 4.92 -1.03
CA GLY A 112 16.35 5.16 -0.78
C GLY A 112 15.63 3.96 -0.17
N HIS A 113 14.44 4.20 0.37
CA HIS A 113 13.64 3.22 1.09
C HIS A 113 12.34 2.90 0.33
N LEU A 114 12.04 1.62 0.21
CA LEU A 114 10.77 1.14 -0.33
C LEU A 114 9.95 0.48 0.79
N VAL A 115 8.73 1.00 1.01
CA VAL A 115 7.75 0.40 1.92
C VAL A 115 6.59 -0.17 1.10
N VAL A 116 6.31 -1.44 1.26
CA VAL A 116 5.21 -2.12 0.57
C VAL A 116 4.19 -2.62 1.58
N LEU A 117 2.94 -2.25 1.38
CA LEU A 117 1.79 -2.75 2.12
C LEU A 117 0.95 -3.63 1.20
N GLY A 118 0.69 -4.87 1.60
CA GLY A 118 -0.05 -5.83 0.80
C GLY A 118 -0.86 -6.83 1.62
N PHE A 119 -1.80 -7.52 0.94
CA PHE A 119 -2.59 -8.59 1.58
C PHE A 119 -1.87 -9.93 1.49
N ASN A 120 -1.79 -10.62 2.63
CA ASN A 120 -1.27 -11.98 2.66
C ASN A 120 -2.30 -12.96 2.03
N PRO A 121 -1.95 -13.65 0.93
CA PRO A 121 -2.84 -14.61 0.28
C PRO A 121 -3.20 -15.81 1.16
N TRP A 122 -2.37 -16.16 2.14
CA TRP A 122 -2.56 -17.26 3.08
C TRP A 122 -3.36 -16.86 4.34
N GLY A 123 -3.69 -15.57 4.50
CA GLY A 123 -4.53 -15.07 5.59
C GLY A 123 -6.02 -15.18 5.30
N TRP A 124 -6.87 -14.79 6.27
CA TRP A 124 -8.33 -14.75 6.14
C TRP A 124 -8.79 -13.87 4.96
N TRP A 125 -8.06 -12.83 4.65
CA TRP A 125 -8.32 -11.94 3.52
C TRP A 125 -8.08 -12.63 2.19
N GLY A 126 -7.02 -13.46 2.10
CA GLY A 126 -6.76 -14.30 0.94
C GLY A 126 -7.86 -15.34 0.75
N LEU A 127 -8.23 -16.05 1.81
CA LEU A 127 -9.33 -17.02 1.78
C LEU A 127 -10.63 -16.38 1.30
N ARG A 128 -10.97 -15.20 1.83
CA ARG A 128 -12.15 -14.45 1.38
C ARG A 128 -12.07 -14.02 -0.08
N HIS A 129 -10.90 -13.59 -0.55
CA HIS A 129 -10.69 -13.22 -1.95
C HIS A 129 -11.00 -14.40 -2.89
N TYR A 130 -10.49 -15.59 -2.57
CA TYR A 130 -10.68 -16.79 -3.39
C TYR A 130 -12.08 -17.38 -3.29
N LEU A 131 -12.73 -17.30 -2.13
CA LEU A 131 -14.08 -17.84 -1.91
C LEU A 131 -15.20 -16.87 -2.33
N SER A 132 -14.91 -15.57 -2.44
CA SER A 132 -15.91 -14.58 -2.82
C SER A 132 -16.06 -14.51 -4.34
N ARG A 133 -17.29 -14.62 -4.84
CA ARG A 133 -17.61 -14.36 -6.26
C ARG A 133 -17.32 -12.91 -6.67
N ARG A 134 -17.28 -11.99 -5.74
CA ARG A 134 -16.81 -10.61 -5.91
C ARG A 134 -15.40 -10.55 -5.38
N ARG A 135 -14.41 -10.43 -6.28
CA ARG A 135 -13.00 -10.29 -5.91
C ARG A 135 -12.84 -9.18 -4.88
N PHE A 136 -12.30 -9.53 -3.73
CA PHE A 136 -12.11 -8.63 -2.60
C PHE A 136 -10.61 -8.56 -2.28
N PRO A 137 -10.03 -7.37 -2.06
CA PRO A 137 -10.63 -6.04 -2.14
C PRO A 137 -11.01 -5.66 -3.58
N ALA A 138 -12.02 -4.78 -3.72
CA ALA A 138 -12.52 -4.37 -5.03
C ALA A 138 -11.41 -3.71 -5.85
N GLY A 139 -11.11 -4.27 -7.02
CA GLY A 139 -10.06 -3.81 -7.93
C GLY A 139 -8.71 -4.52 -7.81
N GLY A 140 -8.51 -5.42 -6.85
CA GLY A 140 -7.33 -6.29 -6.80
C GLY A 140 -7.41 -7.35 -7.90
N HIS A 141 -6.37 -7.43 -8.73
CA HIS A 141 -6.27 -8.44 -9.78
C HIS A 141 -5.66 -9.73 -9.26
N ARG A 142 -4.74 -9.61 -8.30
CA ARG A 142 -4.02 -10.73 -7.69
C ARG A 142 -3.58 -10.39 -6.27
N MET A 143 -3.36 -11.40 -5.45
CA MET A 143 -2.62 -11.27 -4.21
C MET A 143 -1.20 -11.76 -4.42
N ILE A 144 -0.23 -11.03 -3.87
CA ILE A 144 1.19 -11.33 -4.00
C ILE A 144 1.67 -11.90 -2.68
N SER A 145 2.23 -13.12 -2.71
CA SER A 145 2.81 -13.70 -1.51
C SER A 145 4.12 -12.99 -1.16
N GLU A 146 4.43 -12.92 0.14
CA GLU A 146 5.71 -12.39 0.64
C GLU A 146 6.90 -13.01 -0.09
N PHE A 147 6.93 -14.34 -0.21
CA PHE A 147 8.01 -15.06 -0.89
C PHE A 147 8.24 -14.55 -2.32
N ARG A 148 7.16 -14.36 -3.08
CA ARG A 148 7.25 -13.84 -4.45
C ARG A 148 7.72 -12.38 -4.50
N LEU A 149 7.22 -11.55 -3.57
CA LEU A 149 7.67 -10.17 -3.48
C LEU A 149 9.16 -10.07 -3.10
N HIS A 150 9.60 -10.87 -2.14
CA HIS A 150 11.01 -10.96 -1.76
C HIS A 150 11.91 -11.41 -2.92
N ASP A 151 11.47 -12.39 -3.70
CA ASP A 151 12.20 -12.86 -4.88
C ASP A 151 12.38 -11.72 -5.91
N TRP A 152 11.31 -10.98 -6.19
CA TRP A 152 11.36 -9.85 -7.10
C TRP A 152 12.27 -8.70 -6.61
N LEU A 153 12.18 -8.35 -5.33
CA LEU A 153 13.01 -7.30 -4.75
C LEU A 153 14.49 -7.69 -4.68
N ARG A 154 14.80 -8.97 -4.46
CA ARG A 154 16.19 -9.46 -4.53
C ARG A 154 16.78 -9.39 -5.93
N LEU A 155 15.98 -9.60 -6.97
CA LEU A 155 16.41 -9.44 -8.37
C LEU A 155 16.76 -7.97 -8.71
N LEU A 156 16.23 -7.01 -7.95
CA LEU A 156 16.52 -5.58 -8.03
C LEU A 156 17.57 -5.13 -6.99
N ASP A 157 18.30 -6.08 -6.39
CA ASP A 157 19.35 -5.83 -5.39
C ASP A 157 18.89 -5.09 -4.11
N TYR A 158 17.59 -5.16 -3.77
CA TYR A 158 17.10 -4.58 -2.52
C TYR A 158 17.56 -5.38 -1.30
N ARG A 159 18.01 -4.66 -0.27
CA ARG A 159 18.19 -5.20 1.07
C ARG A 159 16.83 -5.26 1.78
N LEU A 160 16.44 -6.46 2.23
CA LEU A 160 15.10 -6.70 2.76
C LEU A 160 15.13 -6.77 4.29
N ASP A 161 14.26 -6.01 4.94
CA ASP A 161 13.92 -6.19 6.34
C ASP A 161 12.85 -7.28 6.51
N PRO A 162 12.76 -7.92 7.71
CA PRO A 162 11.73 -8.91 7.98
C PRO A 162 10.32 -8.34 7.79
N ALA A 163 9.46 -9.08 7.07
CA ALA A 163 8.08 -8.68 6.88
C ALA A 163 7.29 -8.70 8.21
N SER A 164 6.48 -7.67 8.43
CA SER A 164 5.56 -7.61 9.56
C SER A 164 4.17 -8.07 9.13
N PHE A 165 3.60 -9.06 9.83
CA PHE A 165 2.24 -9.55 9.61
C PHE A 165 1.31 -9.05 10.68
N PHE A 166 0.16 -8.53 10.27
CA PHE A 166 -0.83 -7.96 11.17
C PHE A 166 -2.26 -8.23 10.68
N HIS A 167 -3.26 -7.84 11.48
CA HIS A 167 -4.68 -8.00 11.18
C HIS A 167 -5.11 -9.42 10.85
N PHE A 168 -4.85 -10.35 11.78
CA PHE A 168 -5.24 -11.76 11.66
C PHE A 168 -6.72 -12.04 11.88
N ALA A 169 -7.54 -11.01 12.20
CA ALA A 169 -8.97 -11.17 12.42
C ALA A 169 -9.69 -11.55 11.12
N PRO A 170 -10.66 -12.49 11.16
CA PRO A 170 -11.48 -12.80 10.00
C PRO A 170 -12.31 -11.58 9.59
N PRO A 171 -12.49 -11.34 8.28
CA PRO A 171 -13.22 -10.17 7.77
C PRO A 171 -14.74 -10.37 7.90
N VAL A 172 -15.22 -10.66 9.09
CA VAL A 172 -16.63 -10.82 9.44
C VAL A 172 -17.10 -9.63 10.26
N TYR A 173 -18.10 -8.94 9.76
CA TYR A 173 -18.76 -7.85 10.47
C TYR A 173 -19.64 -8.42 11.58
N ARG A 174 -19.29 -8.19 12.84
CA ARG A 174 -20.23 -8.23 13.95
C ARG A 174 -20.74 -6.81 14.18
N SER A 175 -21.98 -6.53 13.77
CA SER A 175 -22.68 -5.36 14.28
C SER A 175 -22.88 -5.56 15.77
N GLN A 176 -22.13 -4.86 16.60
CA GLN A 176 -22.52 -4.67 17.98
C GLN A 176 -23.69 -3.67 17.94
N VAL A 177 -24.88 -4.16 18.13
CA VAL A 177 -26.02 -3.33 18.54
C VAL A 177 -25.63 -2.86 19.94
N LEU A 178 -25.24 -1.60 20.07
CA LEU A 178 -25.13 -0.95 21.37
C LEU A 178 -26.55 -0.95 21.98
N PRO A 179 -26.75 -1.45 23.19
CA PRO A 179 -28.01 -1.23 23.89
C PRO A 179 -28.15 0.28 24.09
N GLU A 180 -29.24 0.83 23.62
CA GLU A 180 -29.65 2.21 23.95
C GLU A 180 -29.84 2.33 25.47
N PRO A 181 -29.48 3.52 26.03
CA PRO A 181 -29.63 3.81 27.46
C PRO A 181 -31.06 3.91 27.93
#